data_aa474011329e434b6ee4623ac2c36104
#
_entry.id   aa474011329e434b6ee4623ac2c36104
#
_cell.length_a   1.000
_cell.length_b   1.000
_cell.length_c   1.000
_cell.angle_alpha   90.00
_cell.angle_beta   90.00
_cell.angle_gamma   90.00
#
_symmetry.space_group_name_H-M   'P 1'
#
loop_
_entity.id
_entity.type
_entity.pdbx_description
1 polymer ?
#
loop_
_entity_poly.entity_id
_entity_poly.type
_entity_poly.pdbx_seq_one_letter_code
_entity_poly.pdbx_strand_id
1 'polypeptide(L)'
;MREIKGTINTEDPSVHWSFLPIEGETILDLGCGINNNEHLPTPVYWVQKGAKMVYGVDPGQQSYDWFKQNFVVKNFINIMDWCDRLEKFELYFKATKPSVVKIDVEGSEIFLMGLNPELLEGVRHIGIEYHNLSCLLACENLLKNNGYELSYYKFNHLDIDYQGVLHAHKRNVIVKKRQTPQTPDELHAQDMDDWSNNLDDYHKLNNQ
;
A
#
# COMPACT_ATOMS: atom_id res chain seq x y z
N MET A 1 -5.11 24.09 -9.48
CA MET A 1 -4.13 23.49 -10.43
C MET A 1 -3.36 22.43 -9.65
N ARG A 2 -3.19 21.23 -10.20
CA ARG A 2 -2.38 20.16 -9.59
C ARG A 2 -0.89 20.50 -9.73
N GLU A 3 -0.15 20.44 -8.62
CA GLU A 3 1.29 20.71 -8.65
C GLU A 3 2.06 19.45 -8.98
N ILE A 4 2.65 19.37 -10.17
CA ILE A 4 3.47 18.23 -10.60
C ILE A 4 4.87 18.38 -9.98
N LYS A 5 5.27 17.43 -9.14
CA LYS A 5 6.56 17.40 -8.44
C LYS A 5 7.68 16.76 -9.24
N GLY A 6 7.34 15.88 -10.20
CA GLY A 6 8.34 15.17 -10.96
C GLY A 6 7.75 14.31 -12.08
N THR A 7 8.65 13.64 -12.78
CA THR A 7 8.33 12.71 -13.86
C THR A 7 8.93 11.35 -13.54
N ILE A 8 8.12 10.31 -13.67
CA ILE A 8 8.53 8.91 -13.50
C ILE A 8 8.73 8.32 -14.88
N ASN A 9 9.86 7.68 -15.10
CA ASN A 9 10.25 7.10 -16.40
C ASN A 9 10.71 5.64 -16.30
N THR A 10 10.48 5.01 -15.18
CA THR A 10 10.84 3.62 -14.90
C THR A 10 9.89 3.02 -13.87
N GLU A 11 9.71 1.72 -13.93
CA GLU A 11 8.99 0.93 -12.93
C GLU A 11 9.91 0.41 -11.81
N ASP A 12 11.18 0.82 -11.79
CA ASP A 12 12.08 0.50 -10.68
C ASP A 12 11.52 1.09 -9.38
N PRO A 13 11.17 0.27 -8.38
CA PRO A 13 10.57 0.75 -7.12
C PRO A 13 11.41 1.79 -6.40
N SER A 14 12.75 1.74 -6.57
CA SER A 14 13.67 2.71 -5.95
C SER A 14 13.54 4.12 -6.52
N VAL A 15 12.93 4.27 -7.68
CA VAL A 15 12.63 5.53 -8.34
C VAL A 15 11.13 5.83 -8.25
N HIS A 16 10.31 4.87 -8.66
CA HIS A 16 8.85 5.00 -8.75
C HIS A 16 8.22 5.39 -7.41
N TRP A 17 8.67 4.75 -6.31
CA TRP A 17 8.12 4.93 -4.97
C TRP A 17 9.11 5.60 -3.99
N SER A 18 10.15 6.26 -4.52
CA SER A 18 11.23 6.86 -3.72
C SER A 18 10.78 7.90 -2.69
N PHE A 19 9.60 8.48 -2.88
CA PHE A 19 9.01 9.46 -1.99
C PHE A 19 8.34 8.86 -0.74
N LEU A 20 8.14 7.53 -0.69
CA LEU A 20 7.55 6.87 0.48
C LEU A 20 8.62 6.62 1.55
N PRO A 21 8.37 7.01 2.81
CA PRO A 21 9.23 6.62 3.92
C PRO A 21 8.99 5.14 4.26
N ILE A 22 10.06 4.37 4.41
CA ILE A 22 9.99 2.92 4.52
C ILE A 22 10.50 2.40 5.85
N GLU A 23 11.64 2.95 6.32
CA GLU A 23 12.35 2.45 7.48
C GLU A 23 11.48 2.45 8.74
N GLY A 24 11.32 1.28 9.35
CA GLY A 24 10.52 1.10 10.57
C GLY A 24 9.01 1.13 10.36
N GLU A 25 8.52 1.19 9.10
CA GLU A 25 7.11 1.31 8.79
C GLU A 25 6.43 -0.05 8.59
N THR A 26 5.12 -0.10 8.89
CA THR A 26 4.24 -1.19 8.47
C THR A 26 3.61 -0.80 7.13
N ILE A 27 3.89 -1.57 6.10
CA ILE A 27 3.51 -1.27 4.71
C ILE A 27 2.42 -2.23 4.25
N LEU A 28 1.36 -1.68 3.67
CA LEU A 28 0.39 -2.40 2.86
C LEU A 28 0.65 -2.09 1.39
N ASP A 29 1.02 -3.12 0.63
CA ASP A 29 1.35 -3.04 -0.80
C ASP A 29 0.26 -3.77 -1.60
N LEU A 30 -0.70 -3.02 -2.12
CA LEU A 30 -1.79 -3.52 -2.95
C LEU A 30 -1.38 -3.47 -4.43
N GLY A 31 -1.43 -4.61 -5.11
CA GLY A 31 -0.88 -4.79 -6.45
C GLY A 31 0.65 -4.93 -6.42
N CYS A 32 1.15 -5.85 -5.59
CA CYS A 32 2.58 -6.06 -5.40
C CYS A 32 3.21 -7.05 -6.39
N GLY A 33 2.56 -7.27 -7.54
CA GLY A 33 2.97 -8.25 -8.55
C GLY A 33 4.42 -8.13 -9.01
N ILE A 34 4.93 -9.21 -9.58
CA ILE A 34 6.23 -9.19 -10.22
C ILE A 34 6.07 -8.77 -11.70
N ASN A 35 6.71 -7.66 -12.07
CA ASN A 35 6.78 -7.20 -13.44
C ASN A 35 8.03 -7.79 -14.13
N ASN A 36 7.83 -8.69 -15.07
CA ASN A 36 8.75 -9.18 -16.11
C ASN A 36 10.24 -9.39 -15.75
N ASN A 37 10.60 -9.63 -14.49
CA ASN A 37 11.97 -9.90 -14.00
C ASN A 37 13.03 -8.80 -14.29
N GLU A 38 12.63 -7.62 -14.76
CA GLU A 38 13.57 -6.53 -15.04
C GLU A 38 13.90 -5.69 -13.81
N HIS A 39 12.96 -5.63 -12.86
CA HIS A 39 13.11 -4.83 -11.64
C HIS A 39 12.84 -5.65 -10.40
N LEU A 40 13.38 -5.17 -9.29
CA LEU A 40 13.12 -5.76 -7.98
C LEU A 40 11.63 -5.60 -7.61
N PRO A 41 10.92 -6.67 -7.21
CA PRO A 41 9.54 -6.54 -6.76
C PRO A 41 9.40 -5.58 -5.58
N THR A 42 8.31 -4.79 -5.53
CA THR A 42 8.11 -3.78 -4.49
C THR A 42 8.22 -4.32 -3.06
N PRO A 43 7.68 -5.50 -2.68
CA PRO A 43 7.87 -6.04 -1.34
C PRO A 43 9.32 -6.31 -0.97
N VAL A 44 10.12 -6.76 -1.94
CA VAL A 44 11.57 -7.00 -1.72
C VAL A 44 12.28 -5.68 -1.45
N TYR A 45 11.96 -4.65 -2.24
CA TYR A 45 12.49 -3.31 -2.05
C TYR A 45 12.13 -2.74 -0.66
N TRP A 46 10.87 -2.87 -0.23
CA TRP A 46 10.43 -2.41 1.09
C TRP A 46 11.20 -3.07 2.23
N VAL A 47 11.34 -4.40 2.19
CA VAL A 47 12.09 -5.15 3.21
C VAL A 47 13.56 -4.75 3.23
N GLN A 48 14.19 -4.60 2.07
CA GLN A 48 15.60 -4.16 1.98
C GLN A 48 15.81 -2.73 2.50
N LYS A 49 14.78 -1.87 2.43
CA LYS A 49 14.80 -0.51 2.98
C LYS A 49 14.44 -0.44 4.46
N GLY A 50 14.32 -1.57 5.13
CA GLY A 50 14.12 -1.62 6.57
C GLY A 50 12.67 -1.46 7.03
N ALA A 51 11.69 -1.84 6.19
CA ALA A 51 10.30 -1.92 6.62
C ALA A 51 10.17 -2.85 7.84
N LYS A 52 9.36 -2.44 8.83
CA LYS A 52 9.06 -3.25 10.00
C LYS A 52 8.27 -4.51 9.60
N MET A 53 7.26 -4.33 8.77
CA MET A 53 6.40 -5.38 8.23
C MET A 53 5.87 -4.96 6.86
N VAL A 54 5.76 -5.91 5.94
CA VAL A 54 5.18 -5.71 4.61
C VAL A 54 4.08 -6.73 4.39
N TYR A 55 2.90 -6.26 4.03
CA TYR A 55 1.78 -7.07 3.56
C TYR A 55 1.59 -6.82 2.08
N GLY A 56 1.98 -7.79 1.26
CA GLY A 56 1.85 -7.73 -0.20
C GLY A 56 0.62 -8.48 -0.65
N VAL A 57 -0.26 -7.81 -1.39
CA VAL A 57 -1.51 -8.37 -1.94
C VAL A 57 -1.47 -8.29 -3.46
N ASP A 58 -1.60 -9.45 -4.12
CA ASP A 58 -1.63 -9.55 -5.57
C ASP A 58 -2.43 -10.78 -6.01
N PRO A 59 -3.28 -10.70 -7.05
CA PRO A 59 -4.07 -11.83 -7.51
C PRO A 59 -3.28 -12.85 -8.32
N GLY A 60 -2.09 -12.51 -8.77
CA GLY A 60 -1.28 -13.31 -9.69
C GLY A 60 -0.69 -14.55 -9.02
N GLN A 61 -1.13 -15.74 -9.44
CA GLN A 61 -0.56 -17.02 -8.98
C GLN A 61 0.96 -17.06 -9.19
N GLN A 62 1.44 -16.53 -10.31
CA GLN A 62 2.87 -16.49 -10.61
C GLN A 62 3.65 -15.65 -9.61
N SER A 63 3.13 -14.47 -9.25
CA SER A 63 3.71 -13.58 -8.22
C SER A 63 3.73 -14.28 -6.87
N TYR A 64 2.61 -14.87 -6.48
CA TYR A 64 2.48 -15.59 -5.22
C TYR A 64 3.51 -16.72 -5.09
N ASP A 65 3.62 -17.58 -6.11
CA ASP A 65 4.54 -18.72 -6.12
C ASP A 65 6.00 -18.26 -6.13
N TRP A 66 6.31 -17.18 -6.87
CA TRP A 66 7.64 -16.63 -6.89
C TRP A 66 8.08 -16.15 -5.51
N PHE A 67 7.26 -15.36 -4.80
CA PHE A 67 7.57 -14.90 -3.45
C PHE A 67 7.75 -16.07 -2.49
N LYS A 68 6.85 -17.05 -2.54
CA LYS A 68 6.92 -18.26 -1.70
C LYS A 68 8.21 -19.06 -1.89
N GLN A 69 8.74 -19.08 -3.11
CA GLN A 69 9.96 -19.83 -3.44
C GLN A 69 11.24 -19.02 -3.22
N ASN A 70 11.22 -17.72 -3.50
CA ASN A 70 12.43 -16.90 -3.61
C ASN A 70 12.58 -15.85 -2.52
N PHE A 71 11.51 -15.52 -1.79
CA PHE A 71 11.54 -14.44 -0.81
C PHE A 71 10.81 -14.81 0.49
N VAL A 72 11.42 -15.68 1.27
CA VAL A 72 10.90 -16.15 2.56
C VAL A 72 11.62 -15.40 3.68
N VAL A 73 11.00 -14.34 4.20
CA VAL A 73 11.52 -13.52 5.30
C VAL A 73 10.43 -13.28 6.34
N LYS A 74 10.83 -13.10 7.60
CA LYS A 74 9.88 -12.99 8.72
C LYS A 74 8.99 -11.74 8.71
N ASN A 75 9.42 -10.69 8.02
CA ASN A 75 8.73 -9.41 7.97
C ASN A 75 8.01 -9.16 6.62
N PHE A 76 7.64 -10.23 5.91
CA PHE A 76 6.82 -10.16 4.72
C PHE A 76 5.72 -11.22 4.75
N ILE A 77 4.49 -10.80 4.52
CA ILE A 77 3.32 -11.68 4.35
C ILE A 77 2.80 -11.51 2.93
N ASN A 78 2.78 -12.61 2.20
CA ASN A 78 2.33 -12.69 0.82
C ASN A 78 0.88 -13.20 0.76
N ILE A 79 -0.01 -12.41 0.16
CA ILE A 79 -1.45 -12.68 0.10
C ILE A 79 -1.87 -12.75 -1.36
N MET A 80 -2.44 -13.89 -1.77
CA MET A 80 -2.98 -14.05 -3.11
C MET A 80 -4.47 -13.70 -3.11
N ASP A 81 -4.79 -12.46 -3.50
CA ASP A 81 -6.16 -11.99 -3.57
C ASP A 81 -6.33 -10.78 -4.49
N TRP A 82 -7.57 -10.53 -4.93
CA TRP A 82 -7.97 -9.36 -5.71
C TRP A 82 -8.39 -8.20 -4.82
N CYS A 83 -7.93 -6.98 -5.14
CA CYS A 83 -8.46 -5.73 -4.58
C CYS A 83 -9.45 -5.10 -5.55
N ASP A 84 -10.55 -5.79 -5.86
CA ASP A 84 -11.51 -5.47 -6.92
C ASP A 84 -12.84 -4.88 -6.40
N ARG A 85 -12.95 -4.63 -5.08
CA ARG A 85 -14.14 -4.07 -4.43
C ARG A 85 -13.79 -3.45 -3.08
N LEU A 86 -14.68 -2.56 -2.60
CA LEU A 86 -14.50 -1.77 -1.38
C LEU A 86 -14.18 -2.62 -0.15
N GLU A 87 -14.91 -3.72 0.04
CA GLU A 87 -14.78 -4.59 1.22
C GLU A 87 -13.38 -5.20 1.34
N LYS A 88 -12.69 -5.41 0.20
CA LYS A 88 -11.30 -5.90 0.20
C LYS A 88 -10.33 -4.83 0.68
N PHE A 89 -10.47 -3.60 0.24
CA PHE A 89 -9.67 -2.49 0.76
C PHE A 89 -9.88 -2.34 2.26
N GLU A 90 -11.13 -2.27 2.72
CA GLU A 90 -11.44 -2.14 4.14
C GLU A 90 -10.87 -3.28 4.98
N LEU A 91 -10.99 -4.52 4.48
CA LEU A 91 -10.43 -5.71 5.13
C LEU A 91 -8.92 -5.55 5.35
N TYR A 92 -8.17 -5.21 4.30
CA TYR A 92 -6.71 -5.11 4.39
C TYR A 92 -6.26 -3.93 5.26
N PHE A 93 -6.88 -2.77 5.13
CA PHE A 93 -6.58 -1.64 6.02
C PHE A 93 -6.83 -1.98 7.49
N LYS A 94 -7.97 -2.62 7.78
CA LYS A 94 -8.34 -3.03 9.13
C LYS A 94 -7.38 -4.08 9.70
N ALA A 95 -7.07 -5.11 8.92
CA ALA A 95 -6.23 -6.24 9.35
C ALA A 95 -4.78 -5.82 9.56
N THR A 96 -4.20 -5.01 8.66
CA THR A 96 -2.78 -4.68 8.67
C THR A 96 -2.43 -3.43 9.45
N LYS A 97 -3.41 -2.52 9.69
CA LYS A 97 -3.22 -1.23 10.35
C LYS A 97 -1.95 -0.50 9.84
N PRO A 98 -1.83 -0.26 8.53
CA PRO A 98 -0.60 0.21 7.93
C PRO A 98 -0.30 1.66 8.31
N SER A 99 0.98 2.01 8.34
CA SER A 99 1.41 3.41 8.44
C SER A 99 1.79 4.01 7.09
N VAL A 100 2.14 3.14 6.14
CA VAL A 100 2.39 3.49 4.73
C VAL A 100 1.60 2.53 3.83
N VAL A 101 0.99 3.05 2.78
CA VAL A 101 0.24 2.26 1.80
C VAL A 101 0.73 2.55 0.40
N LYS A 102 0.98 1.51 -0.40
CA LYS A 102 1.12 1.58 -1.86
C LYS A 102 -0.12 0.94 -2.48
N ILE A 103 -0.69 1.59 -3.47
CA ILE A 103 -1.85 1.12 -4.23
C ILE A 103 -1.55 1.24 -5.71
N ASP A 104 -1.69 0.12 -6.42
CA ASP A 104 -1.52 0.01 -7.85
C ASP A 104 -2.30 -1.25 -8.28
N VAL A 105 -3.60 -1.08 -8.51
CA VAL A 105 -4.58 -2.16 -8.66
C VAL A 105 -5.39 -2.04 -9.95
N GLU A 106 -4.74 -1.47 -10.98
CA GLU A 106 -5.19 -1.51 -12.38
C GLU A 106 -6.63 -1.02 -12.58
N GLY A 107 -6.96 0.13 -11.96
CA GLY A 107 -8.27 0.79 -12.10
C GLY A 107 -9.25 0.54 -10.95
N SER A 108 -8.94 -0.37 -10.03
CA SER A 108 -9.76 -0.59 -8.84
C SER A 108 -9.60 0.50 -7.77
N GLU A 109 -8.72 1.48 -7.97
CA GLU A 109 -8.56 2.65 -7.09
C GLU A 109 -9.87 3.46 -6.95
N ILE A 110 -10.80 3.31 -7.89
CA ILE A 110 -12.13 3.94 -7.82
C ILE A 110 -12.91 3.56 -6.55
N PHE A 111 -12.70 2.36 -6.02
CA PHE A 111 -13.38 1.88 -4.81
C PHE A 111 -12.94 2.61 -3.54
N LEU A 112 -11.77 3.28 -3.55
CA LEU A 112 -11.32 4.11 -2.43
C LEU A 112 -12.29 5.24 -2.11
N MET A 113 -13.14 5.66 -3.06
CA MET A 113 -14.16 6.68 -2.83
C MET A 113 -15.11 6.31 -1.68
N GLY A 114 -15.36 5.03 -1.46
CA GLY A 114 -16.25 4.52 -0.39
C GLY A 114 -15.52 4.13 0.90
N LEU A 115 -14.18 4.21 0.94
CA LEU A 115 -13.41 3.73 2.08
C LEU A 115 -13.79 4.47 3.37
N ASN A 116 -14.03 3.72 4.46
CA ASN A 116 -14.28 4.30 5.77
C ASN A 116 -13.05 5.14 6.22
N PRO A 117 -13.24 6.46 6.45
CA PRO A 117 -12.15 7.36 6.84
C PRO A 117 -11.39 6.95 8.11
N GLU A 118 -12.03 6.25 9.04
CA GLU A 118 -11.40 5.77 10.28
C GLU A 118 -10.24 4.82 10.00
N LEU A 119 -10.29 4.07 8.90
CA LEU A 119 -9.22 3.17 8.47
C LEU A 119 -7.94 3.90 8.05
N LEU A 120 -8.06 5.20 7.76
CA LEU A 120 -6.93 6.07 7.43
C LEU A 120 -6.29 6.73 8.65
N GLU A 121 -6.78 6.51 9.86
CA GLU A 121 -6.32 7.24 11.07
C GLU A 121 -4.81 7.06 11.31
N GLY A 122 -4.32 5.82 11.23
CA GLY A 122 -2.90 5.46 11.41
C GLY A 122 -2.02 5.66 10.18
N VAL A 123 -2.62 5.85 9.01
CA VAL A 123 -1.89 5.94 7.74
C VAL A 123 -1.31 7.33 7.57
N ARG A 124 0.01 7.41 7.43
CA ARG A 124 0.74 8.68 7.30
C ARG A 124 1.08 9.03 5.86
N HIS A 125 1.38 8.02 5.04
CA HIS A 125 1.76 8.18 3.65
C HIS A 125 1.01 7.17 2.78
N ILE A 126 0.54 7.64 1.62
CA ILE A 126 -0.11 6.79 0.62
C ILE A 126 0.47 7.16 -0.74
N GLY A 127 0.99 6.17 -1.44
CA GLY A 127 1.36 6.25 -2.84
C GLY A 127 0.32 5.50 -3.68
N ILE A 128 -0.25 6.15 -4.69
CA ILE A 128 -1.27 5.55 -5.56
C ILE A 128 -0.85 5.75 -7.01
N GLU A 129 -0.69 4.67 -7.74
CA GLU A 129 -0.76 4.71 -9.18
C GLU A 129 -2.23 4.68 -9.60
N TYR A 130 -2.72 5.74 -10.25
CA TYR A 130 -4.09 5.83 -10.73
C TYR A 130 -4.13 5.64 -12.25
N HIS A 131 -5.13 4.92 -12.74
CA HIS A 131 -5.19 4.45 -14.13
C HIS A 131 -6.20 5.21 -14.99
N ASN A 132 -6.90 6.20 -14.46
CA ASN A 132 -7.78 7.09 -15.18
C ASN A 132 -8.21 8.28 -14.33
N LEU A 133 -8.85 9.28 -14.96
CA LEU A 133 -9.33 10.48 -14.28
C LEU A 133 -10.35 10.18 -13.17
N SER A 134 -11.21 9.18 -13.33
CA SER A 134 -12.20 8.83 -12.30
C SER A 134 -11.53 8.28 -11.05
N CYS A 135 -10.52 7.42 -11.19
CA CYS A 135 -9.69 6.93 -10.10
C CYS A 135 -8.95 8.08 -9.40
N LEU A 136 -8.34 8.99 -10.18
CA LEU A 136 -7.67 10.16 -9.62
C LEU A 136 -8.63 11.02 -8.78
N LEU A 137 -9.82 11.34 -9.30
CA LEU A 137 -10.80 12.16 -8.59
C LEU A 137 -11.33 11.48 -7.32
N ALA A 138 -11.54 10.16 -7.36
CA ALA A 138 -11.94 9.37 -6.20
C ALA A 138 -10.88 9.45 -5.09
N CYS A 139 -9.61 9.21 -5.43
CA CYS A 139 -8.49 9.30 -4.51
C CYS A 139 -8.29 10.71 -3.96
N GLU A 140 -8.33 11.73 -4.82
CA GLU A 140 -8.22 13.13 -4.39
C GLU A 140 -9.29 13.50 -3.35
N ASN A 141 -10.56 13.16 -3.62
CA ASN A 141 -11.67 13.48 -2.74
C ASN A 141 -11.51 12.81 -1.37
N LEU A 142 -11.22 11.51 -1.35
CA LEU A 142 -11.00 10.79 -0.10
C LEU A 142 -9.86 11.43 0.70
N LEU A 143 -8.70 11.61 0.08
CA LEU A 143 -7.48 11.99 0.79
C LEU A 143 -7.52 13.44 1.26
N LYS A 144 -8.01 14.38 0.43
CA LYS A 144 -8.16 15.79 0.82
C LYS A 144 -9.13 15.96 1.98
N ASN A 145 -10.27 15.25 1.94
CA ASN A 145 -11.28 15.30 3.01
C ASN A 145 -10.76 14.68 4.32
N ASN A 146 -9.70 13.89 4.27
CA ASN A 146 -9.06 13.27 5.43
C ASN A 146 -7.73 13.93 5.83
N GLY A 147 -7.48 15.16 5.38
CA GLY A 147 -6.38 15.99 5.83
C GLY A 147 -5.02 15.65 5.23
N TYR A 148 -5.00 14.97 4.08
CA TYR A 148 -3.75 14.73 3.36
C TYR A 148 -3.39 15.88 2.43
N GLU A 149 -2.09 16.17 2.34
CA GLU A 149 -1.49 16.98 1.27
C GLU A 149 -1.12 16.07 0.11
N LEU A 150 -1.37 16.56 -1.10
CA LEU A 150 -1.20 15.77 -2.32
C LEU A 150 -0.07 16.34 -3.17
N SER A 151 0.77 15.44 -3.67
CA SER A 151 1.78 15.70 -4.68
C SER A 151 1.58 14.76 -5.85
N TYR A 152 1.87 15.22 -7.06
CA TYR A 152 1.61 14.48 -8.28
C TYR A 152 2.88 14.23 -9.05
N TYR A 153 3.01 13.04 -9.61
CA TYR A 153 4.08 12.63 -10.51
C TYR A 153 3.47 12.10 -11.79
N LYS A 154 4.00 12.51 -12.93
CA LYS A 154 3.50 12.05 -14.22
C LYS A 154 4.45 11.04 -14.84
N PHE A 155 3.92 10.17 -15.69
CA PHE A 155 4.75 9.38 -16.59
C PHE A 155 5.20 10.22 -17.80
N ASN A 156 6.40 9.95 -18.33
CA ASN A 156 6.98 10.74 -19.43
C ASN A 156 6.10 10.79 -20.69
N HIS A 157 5.35 9.72 -20.94
CA HIS A 157 4.60 9.50 -22.18
C HIS A 157 3.10 9.70 -22.03
N LEU A 158 2.62 10.05 -20.82
CA LEU A 158 1.19 10.17 -20.55
C LEU A 158 0.84 11.55 -19.98
N ASP A 159 -0.39 12.00 -20.27
CA ASP A 159 -0.99 13.13 -19.60
C ASP A 159 -1.38 12.72 -18.17
N ILE A 160 -1.16 13.62 -17.20
CA ILE A 160 -1.48 13.41 -15.79
C ILE A 160 -2.97 13.14 -15.54
N ASP A 161 -3.84 13.56 -16.42
CA ASP A 161 -5.29 13.29 -16.30
C ASP A 161 -5.65 11.86 -16.73
N TYR A 162 -4.75 11.11 -17.36
CA TYR A 162 -4.98 9.72 -17.75
C TYR A 162 -4.37 8.72 -16.78
N GLN A 163 -3.10 8.90 -16.45
CA GLN A 163 -2.37 8.02 -15.55
C GLN A 163 -1.20 8.76 -14.89
N GLY A 164 -0.90 8.42 -13.67
CA GLY A 164 0.22 8.98 -12.93
C GLY A 164 0.27 8.46 -11.52
N VAL A 165 1.16 9.03 -10.72
CA VAL A 165 1.31 8.66 -9.32
C VAL A 165 0.92 9.84 -8.44
N LEU A 166 0.05 9.56 -7.48
CA LEU A 166 -0.37 10.44 -6.42
C LEU A 166 0.34 10.06 -5.12
N HIS A 167 1.07 10.99 -4.53
CA HIS A 167 1.58 10.86 -3.17
C HIS A 167 0.76 11.73 -2.23
N ALA A 168 0.21 11.09 -1.20
CA ALA A 168 -0.51 11.75 -0.13
C ALA A 168 0.23 11.60 1.19
N HIS A 169 0.35 12.68 1.97
CA HIS A 169 0.92 12.63 3.30
C HIS A 169 0.12 13.49 4.28
N LYS A 170 -0.03 13.02 5.53
CA LYS A 170 -0.65 13.82 6.60
C LYS A 170 0.33 14.85 7.14
N ARG A 171 -0.11 16.11 7.21
CA ARG A 171 0.63 17.15 7.95
C ARG A 171 0.65 16.83 9.45
N ASN A 172 1.83 16.92 10.06
CA ASN A 172 2.00 16.95 11.53
C ASN A 172 1.29 15.82 12.29
N VAL A 173 1.50 14.56 11.89
CA VAL A 173 1.25 13.48 12.83
C VAL A 173 2.30 13.60 13.93
N ILE A 174 1.95 14.25 15.04
CA ILE A 174 2.74 14.13 16.27
C ILE A 174 2.69 12.64 16.60
N VAL A 175 3.77 11.94 16.30
CA VAL A 175 3.95 10.56 16.73
C VAL A 175 3.91 10.59 18.25
N LYS A 176 2.76 10.29 18.85
CA LYS A 176 2.73 9.93 20.27
C LYS A 176 3.64 8.72 20.38
N LYS A 177 4.87 8.93 20.87
CA LYS A 177 5.77 7.82 21.19
C LYS A 177 4.96 6.82 22.00
N ARG A 178 4.71 5.64 21.44
CA ARG A 178 4.20 4.52 22.22
C ARG A 178 5.16 4.35 23.39
N GLN A 179 4.67 4.64 24.60
CA GLN A 179 5.43 4.39 25.83
C GLN A 179 5.30 2.90 26.11
N THR A 180 6.20 2.12 25.58
CA THR A 180 6.73 0.87 26.18
C THR A 180 7.69 0.25 25.16
N PRO A 181 8.91 -0.10 25.53
CA PRO A 181 9.76 -0.91 24.68
C PRO A 181 9.24 -2.34 24.72
N GLN A 182 8.44 -2.73 23.72
CA GLN A 182 8.18 -4.14 23.44
C GLN A 182 9.40 -4.70 22.70
N THR A 183 9.76 -5.93 23.01
CA THR A 183 10.82 -6.60 22.26
C THR A 183 10.37 -6.83 20.82
N PRO A 184 11.27 -6.90 19.84
CA PRO A 184 10.91 -7.18 18.45
C PRO A 184 10.09 -8.46 18.29
N ASP A 185 10.30 -9.46 19.13
CA ASP A 185 9.59 -10.72 19.08
C ASP A 185 8.15 -10.61 19.64
N GLU A 186 7.94 -9.81 20.70
CA GLU A 186 6.59 -9.53 21.23
C GLU A 186 5.74 -8.72 20.23
N LEU A 187 6.34 -7.73 19.55
CA LEU A 187 5.68 -6.97 18.51
C LEU A 187 5.30 -7.84 17.33
N HIS A 188 6.18 -8.76 16.92
CA HIS A 188 5.90 -9.66 15.81
C HIS A 188 4.80 -10.67 16.15
N ALA A 189 4.80 -11.24 17.35
CA ALA A 189 3.75 -12.14 17.82
C ALA A 189 2.38 -11.45 17.84
N GLN A 190 2.31 -10.22 18.38
CA GLN A 190 1.07 -9.45 18.42
C GLN A 190 0.55 -9.09 17.03
N ASP A 191 1.43 -8.68 16.11
CA ASP A 191 1.05 -8.37 14.73
C ASP A 191 0.52 -9.63 14.00
N MET A 192 1.10 -10.83 14.26
CA MET A 192 0.66 -12.09 13.68
C MET A 192 -0.67 -12.59 14.28
N ASP A 193 -0.89 -12.44 15.58
CA ASP A 193 -2.14 -12.79 16.25
C ASP A 193 -3.29 -11.88 15.77
N ASP A 194 -3.06 -10.58 15.65
CA ASP A 194 -4.01 -9.63 15.10
C ASP A 194 -4.38 -9.97 13.64
N TRP A 195 -3.39 -10.41 12.85
CA TRP A 195 -3.62 -10.88 11.48
C TRP A 195 -4.43 -12.17 11.44
N SER A 196 -4.06 -13.19 12.21
CA SER A 196 -4.74 -14.49 12.25
C SER A 196 -6.21 -14.36 12.64
N ASN A 197 -6.51 -13.54 13.64
CA ASN A 197 -7.88 -13.28 14.08
C ASN A 197 -8.73 -12.57 13.01
N ASN A 198 -8.12 -11.73 12.18
CA ASN A 198 -8.83 -11.06 11.07
C ASN A 198 -8.93 -11.93 9.80
N LEU A 199 -8.06 -12.95 9.65
CA LEU A 199 -8.12 -13.91 8.54
C LEU A 199 -9.35 -14.82 8.63
N ASP A 200 -9.79 -15.14 9.85
CA ASP A 200 -11.02 -15.90 10.08
C ASP A 200 -12.26 -15.14 9.55
N ASP A 201 -12.26 -13.81 9.65
CA ASP A 201 -13.31 -12.98 9.07
C ASP A 201 -13.22 -12.95 7.53
N TYR A 202 -12.01 -12.99 6.97
CA TYR A 202 -11.78 -13.13 5.53
C TYR A 202 -12.35 -14.44 4.97
N HIS A 203 -12.10 -15.58 5.63
CA HIS A 203 -12.63 -16.87 5.18
C HIS A 203 -14.15 -16.95 5.27
N LYS A 204 -14.78 -16.27 6.24
CA LYS A 204 -16.23 -16.15 6.33
C LYS A 204 -16.84 -15.35 5.17
N LEU A 205 -16.17 -14.28 4.72
CA LEU A 205 -16.64 -13.43 3.61
C LEU A 205 -16.54 -14.11 2.24
N ASN A 206 -15.55 -15.00 2.05
CA ASN A 206 -15.34 -15.69 0.76
C ASN A 206 -16.12 -16.99 0.63
N ASN A 207 -16.76 -17.51 1.68
CA ASN A 207 -17.57 -18.72 1.68
C ASN A 207 -19.08 -18.45 1.66
N GLN A 208 -19.50 -17.19 1.44
CA GLN A 208 -20.87 -16.75 1.18
C GLN A 208 -21.05 -16.40 -0.31
#